data_c522f082fa64543c240849c0ad5f3744
#
_entry.id   c522f082fa64543c240849c0ad5f3744
#
_cell.length_a   1.000
_cell.length_b   1.000
_cell.length_c   1.000
_cell.angle_alpha   90.00
_cell.angle_beta   90.00
_cell.angle_gamma   90.00
#
_symmetry.space_group_name_H-M   'P 1'
#
loop_
_entity.id
_entity.type
_entity.pdbx_description
1 polymer ?
#
loop_
_entity_poly.entity_id
_entity_poly.type
_entity_poly.pdbx_seq_one_letter_code
_entity_poly.pdbx_strand_id
1 'polypeptide(L)'
;MSIFEGAGVALVTPFHEDGSVNYEKLEQIVEEQIAGGTDCIIACGTTGEAATLSHEEHIEVIRFVCQVVNKRIPVVAGTGSNCTETAVYLSTEAKKAGADGLLLVSPYYNKSTQKGLKVHFSEVAKAVDLPILLYNVPSRTGVNITPETIVALCKEYENIVGVKEASGNFSAIAQIASLSG
;
A
#
# COMPACT_ATOMS: atom_id res chain seq x y z
N MET A 1 -8.96 17.27 2.34
CA MET A 1 -9.65 16.27 1.49
C MET A 1 -8.84 14.98 1.56
N SER A 2 -9.46 13.85 1.84
CA SER A 2 -8.74 12.56 1.85
C SER A 2 -8.30 12.22 0.43
N ILE A 3 -7.06 11.73 0.25
CA ILE A 3 -6.59 11.26 -1.06
C ILE A 3 -7.17 9.86 -1.41
N PHE A 4 -7.91 9.25 -0.48
CA PHE A 4 -8.48 7.91 -0.62
C PHE A 4 -10.00 7.94 -0.82
N GLU A 5 -10.50 8.90 -1.59
CA GLU A 5 -11.91 8.98 -2.01
C GLU A 5 -12.07 8.41 -3.41
N GLY A 6 -13.21 7.74 -3.65
CA GLY A 6 -13.53 7.17 -4.95
C GLY A 6 -12.97 5.76 -5.21
N ALA A 7 -12.71 5.44 -6.47
CA ALA A 7 -12.24 4.14 -6.92
C ALA A 7 -10.71 4.11 -7.05
N GLY A 8 -10.04 3.33 -6.22
CA GLY A 8 -8.60 3.07 -6.31
C GLY A 8 -8.32 1.74 -7.00
N VAL A 9 -7.57 1.75 -8.10
CA VAL A 9 -7.19 0.54 -8.83
C VAL A 9 -5.85 -0.01 -8.38
N ALA A 10 -5.81 -1.30 -8.03
CA ALA A 10 -4.56 -2.02 -7.84
C ALA A 10 -3.97 -2.37 -9.22
N LEU A 11 -2.96 -1.65 -9.63
CA LEU A 11 -2.36 -1.78 -10.96
C LEU A 11 -1.55 -3.07 -11.07
N VAL A 12 -1.61 -3.72 -12.25
CA VAL A 12 -0.70 -4.82 -12.60
C VAL A 12 0.66 -4.26 -13.01
N THR A 13 1.72 -5.04 -12.83
CA THR A 13 3.05 -4.74 -13.38
C THR A 13 3.24 -5.62 -14.61
N PRO A 14 3.22 -5.07 -15.83
CA PRO A 14 3.44 -5.87 -17.03
C PRO A 14 4.93 -6.21 -17.19
N PHE A 15 5.21 -7.41 -17.69
CA PHE A 15 6.56 -7.91 -17.93
C PHE A 15 6.74 -8.27 -19.40
N HIS A 16 7.98 -8.20 -19.87
CA HIS A 16 8.43 -8.83 -21.10
C HIS A 16 8.60 -10.34 -20.91
N GLU A 17 8.77 -11.07 -22.01
CA GLU A 17 9.01 -12.52 -21.98
C GLU A 17 10.29 -12.93 -21.23
N ASP A 18 11.26 -12.02 -21.17
CA ASP A 18 12.52 -12.21 -20.41
C ASP A 18 12.40 -11.90 -18.92
N GLY A 19 11.20 -11.49 -18.45
CA GLY A 19 10.91 -11.18 -17.06
C GLY A 19 11.23 -9.73 -16.65
N SER A 20 11.78 -8.90 -17.52
CA SER A 20 11.97 -7.47 -17.24
C SER A 20 10.65 -6.69 -17.28
N VAL A 21 10.55 -5.59 -16.51
CA VAL A 21 9.35 -4.75 -16.48
C VAL A 21 9.14 -4.06 -17.83
N ASN A 22 7.92 -4.19 -18.38
CA ASN A 22 7.51 -3.54 -19.63
C ASN A 22 6.93 -2.14 -19.33
N TYR A 23 7.79 -1.15 -19.28
CA TYR A 23 7.40 0.24 -18.97
C TYR A 23 6.50 0.87 -20.01
N GLU A 24 6.65 0.53 -21.29
CA GLU A 24 5.76 1.03 -22.36
C GLU A 24 4.32 0.56 -22.13
N LYS A 25 4.15 -0.73 -21.81
CA LYS A 25 2.82 -1.26 -21.51
C LYS A 25 2.28 -0.73 -20.17
N LEU A 26 3.15 -0.49 -19.20
CA LEU A 26 2.76 0.11 -17.91
C LEU A 26 2.22 1.54 -18.11
N GLU A 27 2.87 2.37 -18.95
CA GLU A 27 2.37 3.69 -19.31
C GLU A 27 0.99 3.63 -19.93
N GLN A 28 0.79 2.75 -20.93
CA GLN A 28 -0.52 2.55 -21.56
C GLN A 28 -1.61 2.21 -20.54
N ILE A 29 -1.33 1.29 -19.62
CA ILE A 29 -2.28 0.89 -18.57
C ILE A 29 -2.61 2.05 -17.64
N VAL A 30 -1.62 2.85 -17.24
CA VAL A 30 -1.84 4.04 -16.40
C VAL A 30 -2.75 5.05 -17.11
N GLU A 31 -2.47 5.35 -18.39
CA GLU A 31 -3.27 6.29 -19.18
C GLU A 31 -4.72 5.79 -19.38
N GLU A 32 -4.90 4.49 -19.65
CA GLU A 32 -6.21 3.86 -19.76
C GLU A 32 -7.02 4.01 -18.46
N GLN A 33 -6.38 3.83 -17.29
CA GLN A 33 -7.05 4.00 -15.99
C GLN A 33 -7.46 5.45 -15.75
N ILE A 34 -6.60 6.41 -16.04
CA ILE A 34 -6.91 7.83 -15.88
C ILE A 34 -8.04 8.25 -16.84
N ALA A 35 -7.97 7.83 -18.10
CA ALA A 35 -9.02 8.11 -19.08
C ALA A 35 -10.36 7.43 -18.72
N GLY A 36 -10.31 6.29 -18.04
CA GLY A 36 -11.47 5.56 -17.53
C GLY A 36 -12.11 6.17 -16.29
N GLY A 37 -11.51 7.21 -15.70
CA GLY A 37 -12.05 7.91 -14.53
C GLY A 37 -11.69 7.24 -13.19
N THR A 38 -10.59 6.50 -13.13
CA THR A 38 -10.04 6.00 -11.85
C THR A 38 -9.58 7.18 -10.99
N ASP A 39 -9.97 7.19 -9.70
CA ASP A 39 -9.67 8.28 -8.78
C ASP A 39 -8.29 8.16 -8.13
N CYS A 40 -7.71 6.94 -8.08
CA CYS A 40 -6.43 6.70 -7.43
C CYS A 40 -5.75 5.44 -8.03
N ILE A 41 -4.45 5.47 -8.24
CA ILE A 41 -3.66 4.30 -8.67
C ILE A 41 -2.88 3.74 -7.47
N ILE A 42 -2.96 2.41 -7.27
CA ILE A 42 -2.16 1.69 -6.28
C ILE A 42 -1.08 0.91 -7.03
N ALA A 43 0.15 1.40 -7.00
CA ALA A 43 1.32 0.78 -7.62
C ALA A 43 1.98 -0.22 -6.66
N CYS A 44 2.54 -1.29 -7.19
CA CYS A 44 3.31 -2.30 -6.43
C CYS A 44 2.55 -2.87 -5.22
N GLY A 45 1.23 -3.03 -5.35
CA GLY A 45 0.46 -3.85 -4.42
C GLY A 45 0.61 -5.34 -4.74
N THR A 46 -0.21 -6.19 -4.11
CA THR A 46 -0.24 -7.65 -4.38
C THR A 46 -0.55 -7.94 -5.86
N THR A 47 -1.50 -7.21 -6.45
CA THR A 47 -1.87 -7.32 -7.87
C THR A 47 -0.71 -6.92 -8.80
N GLY A 48 0.12 -5.98 -8.37
CA GLY A 48 1.32 -5.55 -9.09
C GLY A 48 2.54 -6.44 -8.84
N GLU A 49 2.35 -7.62 -8.24
CA GLU A 49 3.38 -8.64 -8.03
C GLU A 49 4.64 -8.12 -7.32
N ALA A 50 4.48 -7.17 -6.39
CA ALA A 50 5.59 -6.54 -5.66
C ALA A 50 6.58 -7.55 -5.02
N ALA A 51 6.10 -8.74 -4.65
CA ALA A 51 6.92 -9.80 -4.05
C ALA A 51 7.92 -10.45 -5.03
N THR A 52 7.74 -10.26 -6.34
CA THR A 52 8.62 -10.82 -7.38
C THR A 52 9.63 -9.82 -7.94
N LEU A 53 9.47 -8.54 -7.55
CA LEU A 53 10.38 -7.47 -7.94
C LEU A 53 11.59 -7.39 -6.99
N SER A 54 12.77 -7.08 -7.51
CA SER A 54 13.87 -6.59 -6.67
C SER A 54 13.48 -5.27 -6.02
N HIS A 55 14.16 -4.85 -4.95
CA HIS A 55 13.84 -3.56 -4.32
C HIS A 55 14.07 -2.38 -5.27
N GLU A 56 15.07 -2.47 -6.12
CA GLU A 56 15.39 -1.47 -7.14
C GLU A 56 14.27 -1.37 -8.19
N GLU A 57 13.82 -2.50 -8.73
CA GLU A 57 12.70 -2.55 -9.68
C GLU A 57 11.40 -2.05 -9.04
N HIS A 58 11.13 -2.43 -7.80
CA HIS A 58 9.96 -2.00 -7.04
C HIS A 58 9.89 -0.45 -6.95
N ILE A 59 11.00 0.17 -6.55
CA ILE A 59 11.10 1.63 -6.44
C ILE A 59 11.01 2.28 -7.81
N GLU A 60 11.64 1.69 -8.84
CA GLU A 60 11.61 2.23 -10.20
C GLU A 60 10.21 2.18 -10.80
N VAL A 61 9.45 1.10 -10.59
CA VAL A 61 8.04 1.00 -11.00
C VAL A 61 7.20 2.10 -10.33
N ILE A 62 7.37 2.33 -9.02
CA ILE A 62 6.66 3.40 -8.32
C ILE A 62 7.01 4.76 -8.91
N ARG A 63 8.31 5.03 -9.13
CA ARG A 63 8.80 6.29 -9.70
C ARG A 63 8.21 6.52 -11.09
N PHE A 64 8.26 5.51 -11.94
CA PHE A 64 7.71 5.58 -13.28
C PHE A 64 6.21 5.88 -13.28
N VAL A 65 5.43 5.17 -12.47
CA VAL A 65 4.00 5.42 -12.33
C VAL A 65 3.73 6.85 -11.86
N CYS A 66 4.47 7.35 -10.87
CA CYS A 66 4.34 8.74 -10.39
C CYS A 66 4.65 9.76 -11.50
N GLN A 67 5.67 9.50 -12.32
CA GLN A 67 6.03 10.35 -13.45
C GLN A 67 4.94 10.38 -14.52
N VAL A 68 4.44 9.21 -14.93
CA VAL A 68 3.37 9.09 -15.93
C VAL A 68 2.09 9.76 -15.43
N VAL A 69 1.69 9.47 -14.21
CA VAL A 69 0.48 10.09 -13.60
C VAL A 69 0.62 11.60 -13.49
N ASN A 70 1.81 12.11 -13.24
CA ASN A 70 2.14 13.54 -13.17
C ASN A 70 1.13 14.36 -12.33
N LYS A 71 0.80 13.86 -11.14
CA LYS A 71 -0.12 14.50 -10.19
C LYS A 71 -1.57 14.71 -10.69
N ARG A 72 -1.99 14.07 -11.78
CA ARG A 72 -3.39 14.13 -12.26
C ARG A 72 -4.36 13.46 -11.31
N ILE A 73 -3.94 12.37 -10.68
CA ILE A 73 -4.64 11.65 -9.61
C ILE A 73 -3.62 11.18 -8.57
N PRO A 74 -4.02 10.83 -7.34
CA PRO A 74 -3.11 10.29 -6.34
C PRO A 74 -2.48 8.95 -6.76
N VAL A 75 -1.21 8.75 -6.39
CA VAL A 75 -0.50 7.46 -6.48
C VAL A 75 -0.21 6.96 -5.08
N VAL A 76 -0.73 5.78 -4.77
CA VAL A 76 -0.46 5.06 -3.51
C VAL A 76 0.52 3.94 -3.79
N ALA A 77 1.63 3.92 -3.08
CA ALA A 77 2.65 2.89 -3.23
C ALA A 77 2.46 1.75 -2.23
N GLY A 78 2.42 0.50 -2.70
CA GLY A 78 2.50 -0.67 -1.86
C GLY A 78 3.94 -0.88 -1.39
N THR A 79 4.21 -0.63 -0.11
CA THR A 79 5.57 -0.69 0.47
C THR A 79 5.68 -1.59 1.69
N GLY A 80 4.58 -2.30 2.03
CA GLY A 80 4.58 -3.26 3.13
C GLY A 80 5.52 -4.44 2.87
N SER A 81 6.15 -4.92 3.93
CA SER A 81 7.06 -6.06 3.92
C SER A 81 6.91 -6.85 5.22
N ASN A 82 7.36 -8.11 5.24
CA ASN A 82 7.47 -8.88 6.47
C ASN A 82 8.76 -8.57 7.27
N CYS A 83 9.64 -7.75 6.73
CA CYS A 83 10.79 -7.16 7.39
C CYS A 83 10.53 -5.67 7.63
N THR A 84 10.62 -5.22 8.88
CA THR A 84 10.33 -3.82 9.25
C THR A 84 11.30 -2.85 8.59
N GLU A 85 12.59 -3.19 8.56
CA GLU A 85 13.62 -2.36 7.93
C GLU A 85 13.35 -2.18 6.43
N THR A 86 12.97 -3.26 5.73
CA THR A 86 12.59 -3.20 4.32
C THR A 86 11.34 -2.34 4.11
N ALA A 87 10.32 -2.46 4.97
CA ALA A 87 9.12 -1.64 4.88
C ALA A 87 9.43 -0.14 5.07
N VAL A 88 10.30 0.20 6.01
CA VAL A 88 10.79 1.58 6.22
C VAL A 88 11.56 2.08 5.01
N TYR A 89 12.49 1.27 4.49
CA TYR A 89 13.29 1.61 3.31
C TYR A 89 12.40 1.88 2.08
N LEU A 90 11.53 0.92 1.71
CA LEU A 90 10.64 1.07 0.56
C LEU A 90 9.70 2.28 0.70
N SER A 91 9.19 2.52 1.90
CA SER A 91 8.29 3.66 2.18
C SER A 91 9.01 5.00 2.01
N THR A 92 10.26 5.08 2.50
CA THR A 92 11.09 6.28 2.36
C THR A 92 11.45 6.55 0.89
N GLU A 93 11.81 5.50 0.15
CA GLU A 93 12.13 5.65 -1.28
C GLU A 93 10.88 5.95 -2.13
N ALA A 94 9.71 5.35 -1.80
CA ALA A 94 8.45 5.68 -2.46
C ALA A 94 8.05 7.15 -2.28
N LYS A 95 8.27 7.72 -1.08
CA LYS A 95 8.10 9.15 -0.85
C LYS A 95 9.00 9.99 -1.75
N LYS A 96 10.29 9.65 -1.86
CA LYS A 96 11.24 10.32 -2.76
C LYS A 96 10.87 10.17 -4.23
N ALA A 97 10.26 9.02 -4.60
CA ALA A 97 9.77 8.76 -5.95
C ALA A 97 8.52 9.57 -6.31
N GLY A 98 7.86 10.21 -5.35
CA GLY A 98 6.72 11.09 -5.57
C GLY A 98 5.36 10.49 -5.25
N ALA A 99 5.29 9.36 -4.56
CA ALA A 99 4.03 8.78 -4.08
C ALA A 99 3.28 9.76 -3.17
N ASP A 100 1.94 9.72 -3.24
CA ASP A 100 1.05 10.58 -2.45
C ASP A 100 0.55 9.88 -1.17
N GLY A 101 0.66 8.55 -1.10
CA GLY A 101 0.31 7.74 0.05
C GLY A 101 0.93 6.35 -0.01
N LEU A 102 0.77 5.60 1.06
CA LEU A 102 1.35 4.26 1.21
C LEU A 102 0.27 3.22 1.55
N LEU A 103 0.45 2.01 1.02
CA LEU A 103 -0.33 0.83 1.38
C LEU A 103 0.60 -0.19 2.03
N LEU A 104 0.41 -0.45 3.32
CA LEU A 104 1.25 -1.34 4.11
C LEU A 104 0.52 -2.65 4.42
N VAL A 105 0.85 -3.73 3.72
CA VAL A 105 0.41 -5.07 4.08
C VAL A 105 1.05 -5.49 5.41
N SER A 106 0.29 -6.22 6.24
CA SER A 106 0.86 -6.78 7.47
C SER A 106 2.00 -7.76 7.16
N PRO A 107 2.99 -7.90 8.07
CA PRO A 107 4.02 -8.91 7.93
C PRO A 107 3.42 -10.29 7.63
N TYR A 108 3.83 -10.87 6.52
CA TYR A 108 3.38 -12.16 6.02
C TYR A 108 4.44 -13.23 6.32
N TYR A 109 4.05 -14.51 6.31
CA TYR A 109 4.91 -15.66 6.52
C TYR A 109 5.39 -15.84 7.97
N ASN A 110 6.07 -14.87 8.58
CA ASN A 110 6.63 -14.90 9.94
C ASN A 110 5.59 -14.62 11.07
N LYS A 111 4.32 -14.38 10.75
CA LYS A 111 3.15 -14.35 11.66
C LYS A 111 3.36 -13.54 12.94
N SER A 112 3.37 -12.23 12.82
CA SER A 112 3.53 -11.32 13.96
C SER A 112 2.33 -11.36 14.95
N THR A 113 2.58 -11.02 16.21
CA THR A 113 1.53 -10.75 17.22
C THR A 113 0.96 -9.35 17.04
N GLN A 114 -0.20 -9.03 17.66
CA GLN A 114 -0.78 -7.67 17.62
C GLN A 114 0.18 -6.61 18.18
N LYS A 115 0.92 -6.93 19.23
CA LYS A 115 1.97 -6.05 19.76
C LYS A 115 3.10 -5.85 18.76
N GLY A 116 3.53 -6.91 18.07
CA GLY A 116 4.55 -6.82 17.02
C GLY A 116 4.06 -6.02 15.81
N LEU A 117 2.78 -6.16 15.40
CA LEU A 117 2.18 -5.36 14.34
C LEU A 117 2.19 -3.87 14.68
N LYS A 118 1.84 -3.50 15.92
CA LYS A 118 1.91 -2.11 16.37
C LYS A 118 3.31 -1.55 16.23
N VAL A 119 4.33 -2.27 16.72
CA VAL A 119 5.73 -1.83 16.59
C VAL A 119 6.13 -1.70 15.12
N HIS A 120 5.82 -2.70 14.30
CA HIS A 120 6.15 -2.72 12.88
C HIS A 120 5.59 -1.49 12.12
N PHE A 121 4.30 -1.24 12.23
CA PHE A 121 3.67 -0.10 11.56
C PHE A 121 4.10 1.25 12.15
N SER A 122 4.37 1.31 13.45
CA SER A 122 4.90 2.50 14.11
C SER A 122 6.24 2.95 13.56
N GLU A 123 7.13 2.01 13.25
CA GLU A 123 8.44 2.37 12.70
C GLU A 123 8.32 2.98 11.30
N VAL A 124 7.41 2.49 10.48
CA VAL A 124 7.12 3.10 9.17
C VAL A 124 6.45 4.47 9.33
N ALA A 125 5.45 4.58 10.22
CA ALA A 125 4.72 5.83 10.45
C ALA A 125 5.64 6.97 10.96
N LYS A 126 6.66 6.64 11.75
CA LYS A 126 7.67 7.60 12.21
C LYS A 126 8.67 8.01 11.13
N ALA A 127 8.91 7.13 10.14
CA ALA A 127 9.93 7.36 9.12
C ALA A 127 9.44 8.25 7.97
N VAL A 128 8.11 8.35 7.76
CA VAL A 128 7.51 9.12 6.67
C VAL A 128 6.32 9.94 7.18
N ASP A 129 6.02 11.03 6.48
CA ASP A 129 4.87 11.92 6.74
C ASP A 129 3.73 11.73 5.73
N LEU A 130 3.82 10.71 4.85
CA LEU A 130 2.76 10.38 3.90
C LEU A 130 1.60 9.68 4.61
N PRO A 131 0.35 9.88 4.13
CA PRO A 131 -0.79 9.11 4.61
C PRO A 131 -0.63 7.62 4.32
N ILE A 132 -0.92 6.80 5.31
CA ILE A 132 -0.73 5.34 5.32
C ILE A 132 -2.09 4.65 5.45
N LEU A 133 -2.37 3.71 4.53
CA LEU A 133 -3.40 2.70 4.69
C LEU A 133 -2.76 1.38 5.16
N LEU A 134 -3.22 0.87 6.27
CA LEU A 134 -2.92 -0.50 6.67
C LEU A 134 -3.63 -1.48 5.72
N TYR A 135 -3.04 -2.62 5.43
CA TYR A 135 -3.67 -3.63 4.57
C TYR A 135 -3.79 -4.96 5.31
N ASN A 136 -5.03 -5.33 5.61
CA ASN A 136 -5.38 -6.58 6.30
C ASN A 136 -5.90 -7.60 5.28
N VAL A 137 -5.14 -8.67 5.04
CA VAL A 137 -5.48 -9.75 4.11
C VAL A 137 -5.05 -11.11 4.66
N PRO A 138 -5.73 -11.62 5.71
CA PRO A 138 -5.31 -12.81 6.44
C PRO A 138 -5.16 -14.06 5.57
N SER A 139 -5.93 -14.18 4.50
CA SER A 139 -5.84 -15.30 3.55
C SER A 139 -4.49 -15.40 2.82
N ARG A 140 -3.75 -14.29 2.73
CA ARG A 140 -2.42 -14.23 2.10
C ARG A 140 -1.30 -14.14 3.11
N THR A 141 -1.52 -13.42 4.22
CA THR A 141 -0.46 -13.14 5.21
C THR A 141 -0.38 -14.19 6.32
N GLY A 142 -1.48 -14.90 6.60
CA GLY A 142 -1.61 -15.77 7.76
C GLY A 142 -1.73 -15.01 9.09
N VAL A 143 -1.91 -13.68 9.03
CA VAL A 143 -2.06 -12.79 10.19
C VAL A 143 -3.28 -11.89 9.98
N ASN A 144 -4.11 -11.78 11.00
CA ASN A 144 -5.22 -10.82 11.02
C ASN A 144 -4.86 -9.64 11.93
N ILE A 145 -4.99 -8.42 11.43
CA ILE A 145 -4.90 -7.20 12.24
C ILE A 145 -6.27 -7.02 12.88
N THR A 146 -6.34 -7.02 14.23
CA THR A 146 -7.64 -6.86 14.88
C THR A 146 -8.17 -5.43 14.79
N PRO A 147 -9.50 -5.22 14.84
CA PRO A 147 -10.10 -3.88 14.82
C PRO A 147 -9.50 -2.93 15.87
N GLU A 148 -9.26 -3.43 17.08
CA GLU A 148 -8.66 -2.64 18.18
C GLU A 148 -7.22 -2.21 17.84
N THR A 149 -6.46 -3.08 17.18
CA THR A 149 -5.09 -2.76 16.76
C THR A 149 -5.08 -1.69 15.66
N ILE A 150 -5.97 -1.80 14.68
CA ILE A 150 -6.13 -0.82 13.60
C ILE A 150 -6.48 0.55 14.19
N VAL A 151 -7.54 0.60 14.99
CA VAL A 151 -8.03 1.86 15.57
C VAL A 151 -7.00 2.48 16.53
N ALA A 152 -6.30 1.65 17.33
CA ALA A 152 -5.23 2.15 18.19
C ALA A 152 -4.10 2.81 17.40
N LEU A 153 -3.69 2.21 16.27
CA LEU A 153 -2.66 2.78 15.39
C LEU A 153 -3.13 4.09 14.74
N CYS A 154 -4.36 4.16 14.25
CA CYS A 154 -4.92 5.38 13.69
C CYS A 154 -5.06 6.52 14.72
N LYS A 155 -5.31 6.19 15.99
CA LYS A 155 -5.37 7.19 17.08
C LYS A 155 -3.99 7.65 17.55
N GLU A 156 -2.98 6.79 17.46
CA GLU A 156 -1.62 7.08 17.92
C GLU A 156 -0.79 7.84 16.87
N TYR A 157 -1.03 7.57 15.57
CA TYR A 157 -0.27 8.16 14.46
C TYR A 157 -1.20 8.86 13.48
N GLU A 158 -1.12 10.18 13.40
CA GLU A 158 -1.97 11.02 12.53
C GLU A 158 -1.87 10.64 11.04
N ASN A 159 -0.73 10.12 10.62
CA ASN A 159 -0.52 9.68 9.24
C ASN A 159 -0.99 8.25 8.95
N ILE A 160 -1.41 7.46 9.95
CA ILE A 160 -2.13 6.20 9.71
C ILE A 160 -3.62 6.53 9.63
N VAL A 161 -4.14 6.67 8.40
CA VAL A 161 -5.44 7.26 8.15
C VAL A 161 -6.57 6.26 7.92
N GLY A 162 -6.25 4.96 7.86
CA GLY A 162 -7.29 3.94 7.67
C GLY A 162 -6.74 2.55 7.34
N VAL A 163 -7.64 1.71 6.87
CA VAL A 163 -7.33 0.32 6.50
C VAL A 163 -8.00 -0.10 5.19
N LYS A 164 -7.25 -0.78 4.34
CA LYS A 164 -7.80 -1.63 3.28
C LYS A 164 -8.12 -2.99 3.90
N GLU A 165 -9.41 -3.22 4.20
CA GLU A 165 -9.86 -4.47 4.82
C GLU A 165 -10.26 -5.49 3.75
N ALA A 166 -9.53 -6.59 3.69
CA ALA A 166 -9.72 -7.65 2.71
C ALA A 166 -9.82 -9.06 3.35
N SER A 167 -10.24 -9.12 4.61
CA SER A 167 -10.45 -10.41 5.30
C SER A 167 -11.74 -11.12 4.87
N GLY A 168 -12.71 -10.39 4.30
CA GLY A 168 -14.06 -10.88 4.05
C GLY A 168 -14.93 -10.93 5.33
N ASN A 169 -14.42 -10.44 6.46
CA ASN A 169 -15.15 -10.42 7.74
C ASN A 169 -15.91 -9.10 7.91
N PHE A 170 -17.19 -9.10 7.55
CA PHE A 170 -18.04 -7.91 7.64
C PHE A 170 -18.20 -7.39 9.07
N SER A 171 -18.20 -8.29 10.07
CA SER A 171 -18.25 -7.88 11.47
C SER A 171 -17.01 -7.09 11.90
N ALA A 172 -15.82 -7.44 11.40
CA ALA A 172 -14.60 -6.67 11.67
C ALA A 172 -14.69 -5.26 11.06
N ILE A 173 -15.24 -5.13 9.85
CA ILE A 173 -15.45 -3.81 9.22
C ILE A 173 -16.39 -2.95 10.07
N ALA A 174 -17.50 -3.51 10.53
CA ALA A 174 -18.46 -2.82 11.39
C ALA A 174 -17.83 -2.40 12.74
N GLN A 175 -16.98 -3.27 13.32
CA GLN A 175 -16.26 -2.96 14.57
C GLN A 175 -15.25 -1.82 14.37
N ILE A 176 -14.48 -1.83 13.27
CA ILE A 176 -13.54 -0.73 12.94
C ILE A 176 -14.31 0.59 12.85
N ALA A 177 -15.41 0.62 12.10
CA ALA A 177 -16.25 1.80 11.96
C ALA A 177 -16.81 2.29 13.31
N SER A 178 -17.29 1.38 14.15
CA SER A 178 -17.82 1.72 15.47
C SER A 178 -16.76 2.24 16.45
N LEU A 179 -15.52 1.73 16.39
CA LEU A 179 -14.43 2.10 17.31
C LEU A 179 -13.70 3.39 16.85
N SER A 180 -13.83 3.75 15.59
CA SER A 180 -13.16 4.96 15.03
C SER A 180 -13.91 6.25 15.33
N GLY A 181 -15.18 6.23 15.69
CA GLY A 181 -16.00 7.37 16.14
C GLY A 181 -16.89 7.88 15.03
#